data_3762bc1034d1955425a390e2841d9e87
#
_entry.id   3762bc1034d1955425a390e2841d9e87
#
_cell.length_a   1.000
_cell.length_b   1.000
_cell.length_c   1.000
_cell.angle_alpha   90.00
_cell.angle_beta   90.00
_cell.angle_gamma   90.00
#
_symmetry.space_group_name_H-M   'P 1'
#
loop_
_entity.id
_entity.type
_entity.pdbx_description
1 polymer ?
#
loop_
_entity_poly.entity_id
_entity_poly.type
_entity_poly.pdbx_seq_one_letter_code
_entity_poly.pdbx_strand_id
1 'polypeptide(L)'
;MSDFMIRNFYKQRKDFENSSAERNLTLTFPDTVTEIKNIPYMTDASAAKDNTSLNTDCPPQSSKSHICDSHRLDCYRPKKQDGELLPVIVNVHGGGLLLGSKEFNRLFCMRLSELGFLVYSVEYRLIPDCSFFDQCQDLACAMDFLKTRISSDNGDLSHVYAVGDSGGACLLTYTAALQHAPAAAKAAKVTPSSLHINALGLISGM
;
A
#
# COMPACT_ATOMS: atom_id res chain seq x y z
N MET A 1 5.06 3.11 -26.57
CA MET A 1 4.35 1.80 -26.49
C MET A 1 3.18 1.86 -27.46
N SER A 2 2.90 0.83 -28.27
CA SER A 2 1.76 0.87 -29.19
C SER A 2 0.44 0.76 -28.43
N ASP A 3 -0.66 1.35 -28.96
CA ASP A 3 -2.00 1.27 -28.35
C ASP A 3 -2.44 -0.18 -28.08
N PHE A 4 -2.01 -1.10 -28.94
CA PHE A 4 -2.28 -2.52 -28.80
C PHE A 4 -1.62 -3.10 -27.51
N MET A 5 -0.35 -2.76 -27.27
CA MET A 5 0.37 -3.23 -26.07
C MET A 5 -0.27 -2.67 -24.80
N ILE A 6 -0.66 -1.40 -24.80
CA ILE A 6 -1.31 -0.74 -23.68
C ILE A 6 -2.65 -1.43 -23.36
N ARG A 7 -3.51 -1.64 -24.36
CA ARG A 7 -4.81 -2.32 -24.18
C ARG A 7 -4.66 -3.75 -23.65
N ASN A 8 -3.70 -4.49 -24.17
CA ASN A 8 -3.43 -5.86 -23.74
C ASN A 8 -2.95 -5.88 -22.28
N PHE A 9 -2.15 -4.90 -21.87
CA PHE A 9 -1.66 -4.75 -20.52
C PHE A 9 -2.82 -4.50 -19.52
N TYR A 10 -3.71 -3.53 -19.80
CA TYR A 10 -4.87 -3.27 -18.92
C TYR A 10 -5.84 -4.45 -18.87
N LYS A 11 -5.98 -5.21 -19.97
CA LYS A 11 -6.73 -6.45 -19.95
C LYS A 11 -6.11 -7.46 -19.00
N GLN A 12 -4.80 -7.69 -19.06
CA GLN A 12 -4.11 -8.63 -18.16
C GLN A 12 -4.24 -8.20 -16.70
N ARG A 13 -4.15 -6.88 -16.40
CA ARG A 13 -4.39 -6.34 -15.04
C ARG A 13 -5.78 -6.71 -14.55
N LYS A 14 -6.80 -6.46 -15.36
CA LYS A 14 -8.18 -6.77 -15.01
C LYS A 14 -8.42 -8.28 -14.84
N ASP A 15 -7.83 -9.09 -15.69
CA ASP A 15 -7.91 -10.56 -15.61
C ASP A 15 -7.26 -11.06 -14.31
N PHE A 16 -6.13 -10.47 -13.90
CA PHE A 16 -5.46 -10.77 -12.63
C PHE A 16 -6.30 -10.35 -11.43
N GLU A 17 -6.92 -9.17 -11.44
CA GLU A 17 -7.83 -8.69 -10.39
C GLU A 17 -9.04 -9.63 -10.24
N ASN A 18 -9.68 -10.01 -11.34
CA ASN A 18 -10.80 -10.93 -11.37
C ASN A 18 -10.41 -12.30 -10.79
N SER A 19 -9.28 -12.86 -11.22
CA SER A 19 -8.75 -14.13 -10.71
C SER A 19 -8.44 -14.06 -9.21
N SER A 20 -7.93 -12.94 -8.73
CA SER A 20 -7.67 -12.71 -7.30
C SER A 20 -8.99 -12.62 -6.51
N ALA A 21 -10.00 -11.97 -7.04
CA ALA A 21 -11.34 -11.89 -6.44
C ALA A 21 -11.99 -13.28 -6.37
N GLU A 22 -11.96 -14.05 -7.47
CA GLU A 22 -12.46 -15.43 -7.51
C GLU A 22 -11.75 -16.33 -6.50
N ARG A 23 -10.42 -16.25 -6.41
CA ARG A 23 -9.65 -16.96 -5.40
C ARG A 23 -10.12 -16.60 -3.99
N ASN A 24 -10.35 -15.32 -3.71
CA ASN A 24 -10.81 -14.89 -2.40
C ASN A 24 -12.18 -15.46 -2.03
N LEU A 25 -13.05 -15.74 -3.00
CA LEU A 25 -14.35 -16.40 -2.75
C LEU A 25 -14.19 -17.86 -2.30
N THR A 26 -13.09 -18.51 -2.62
CA THR A 26 -12.81 -19.91 -2.23
C THR A 26 -12.08 -20.02 -0.90
N LEU A 27 -11.59 -18.92 -0.34
CA LEU A 27 -10.83 -18.89 0.91
C LEU A 27 -11.75 -18.77 2.12
N THR A 28 -11.39 -19.45 3.19
CA THR A 28 -12.02 -19.27 4.51
C THR A 28 -11.27 -18.20 5.27
N PHE A 29 -11.95 -17.10 5.56
CA PHE A 29 -11.40 -15.98 6.33
C PHE A 29 -11.69 -16.16 7.83
N PRO A 30 -10.74 -15.75 8.71
CA PRO A 30 -10.95 -15.80 10.15
C PRO A 30 -12.12 -14.92 10.59
N ASP A 31 -12.99 -15.46 11.42
CA ASP A 31 -14.08 -14.71 12.07
C ASP A 31 -13.62 -13.99 13.35
N THR A 32 -12.39 -14.23 13.79
CA THR A 32 -11.74 -13.62 14.96
C THR A 32 -11.13 -12.24 14.67
N VAL A 33 -11.12 -11.81 13.42
CA VAL A 33 -10.52 -10.56 12.96
C VAL A 33 -11.60 -9.55 12.54
N THR A 34 -11.41 -8.30 12.92
CA THR A 34 -12.19 -7.16 12.40
C THR A 34 -11.46 -6.59 11.19
N GLU A 35 -12.18 -6.40 10.09
CA GLU A 35 -11.69 -5.81 8.86
C GLU A 35 -12.34 -4.43 8.64
N ILE A 36 -11.55 -3.39 8.39
CA ILE A 36 -12.00 -2.05 8.00
C ILE A 36 -11.39 -1.74 6.65
N LYS A 37 -12.24 -1.62 5.64
CA LYS A 37 -11.80 -1.49 4.24
C LYS A 37 -11.79 -0.06 3.74
N ASN A 38 -10.93 0.17 2.75
CA ASN A 38 -10.92 1.37 1.92
C ASN A 38 -10.72 2.67 2.70
N ILE A 39 -9.88 2.66 3.72
CA ILE A 39 -9.50 3.84 4.49
C ILE A 39 -8.63 4.74 3.59
N PRO A 40 -9.04 5.96 3.24
CA PRO A 40 -8.23 6.85 2.43
C PRO A 40 -7.04 7.37 3.25
N TYR A 41 -5.83 7.31 2.70
CA TYR A 41 -4.63 7.85 3.33
C TYR A 41 -4.14 9.16 2.69
N MET A 42 -4.71 9.56 1.57
CA MET A 42 -4.52 10.89 0.97
C MET A 42 -5.88 11.58 0.81
N THR A 43 -5.88 12.91 0.96
CA THR A 43 -7.04 13.76 0.70
C THR A 43 -6.74 14.71 -0.46
N ASP A 44 -7.77 15.28 -1.11
CA ASP A 44 -7.61 16.22 -2.22
C ASP A 44 -6.67 17.40 -1.88
N ALA A 45 -6.63 17.82 -0.62
CA ALA A 45 -5.76 18.90 -0.14
C ALA A 45 -4.27 18.47 -0.06
N SER A 46 -3.98 17.18 0.17
CA SER A 46 -2.61 16.66 0.18
C SER A 46 -2.12 16.34 -1.22
N ALA A 47 -2.98 15.85 -2.10
CA ALA A 47 -2.67 15.60 -3.50
C ALA A 47 -2.31 16.88 -4.28
N ALA A 48 -2.89 18.04 -3.91
CA ALA A 48 -2.61 19.32 -4.55
C ALA A 48 -1.20 19.87 -4.27
N LYS A 49 -0.51 19.42 -3.22
CA LYS A 49 0.86 19.86 -2.90
C LYS A 49 1.93 19.16 -3.71
N ASP A 50 1.66 17.96 -4.22
CA ASP A 50 2.60 17.18 -5.02
C ASP A 50 2.54 17.48 -6.53
N ASN A 51 1.60 18.33 -6.96
CA ASN A 51 1.34 18.64 -8.38
C ASN A 51 2.35 19.55 -9.06
N THR A 52 3.58 19.71 -8.58
CA THR A 52 4.59 20.55 -9.24
C THR A 52 5.34 19.87 -10.39
N SER A 53 5.01 18.63 -10.77
CA SER A 53 5.64 17.96 -11.92
C SER A 53 4.79 16.84 -12.54
N LEU A 54 3.50 17.08 -12.80
CA LEU A 54 2.72 16.15 -13.60
C LEU A 54 2.98 16.40 -15.10
N ASN A 55 3.52 15.39 -15.80
CA ASN A 55 3.40 15.26 -17.24
C ASN A 55 1.91 15.23 -17.60
N THR A 56 1.50 16.17 -18.44
CA THR A 56 0.11 16.46 -18.83
C THR A 56 -0.50 15.44 -19.81
N ASP A 57 0.04 14.22 -19.90
CA ASP A 57 -0.40 13.21 -20.89
C ASP A 57 -1.32 12.12 -20.32
N CYS A 58 -1.89 12.33 -19.12
CA CYS A 58 -2.95 11.45 -18.64
C CYS A 58 -4.31 11.91 -19.21
N PRO A 59 -5.10 11.04 -19.88
CA PRO A 59 -6.40 11.44 -20.41
C PRO A 59 -7.31 11.92 -19.29
N PRO A 60 -8.13 12.98 -19.48
CA PRO A 60 -8.97 13.57 -18.47
C PRO A 60 -10.04 12.56 -18.03
N GLN A 61 -9.91 12.00 -16.85
CA GLN A 61 -11.00 11.29 -16.20
C GLN A 61 -11.98 12.32 -15.63
N SER A 62 -13.26 12.10 -15.94
CA SER A 62 -14.39 12.97 -15.65
C SER A 62 -14.42 13.49 -14.21
N SER A 63 -14.61 14.79 -14.09
CA SER A 63 -14.80 15.57 -12.87
C SER A 63 -15.73 14.93 -11.84
N LYS A 64 -15.16 14.27 -10.80
CA LYS A 64 -15.75 14.10 -9.46
C LYS A 64 -14.64 13.56 -8.52
N SER A 65 -14.30 14.32 -7.45
CA SER A 65 -13.41 14.02 -6.33
C SER A 65 -12.11 13.26 -6.69
N HIS A 66 -10.96 13.94 -6.67
CA HIS A 66 -9.65 13.40 -7.02
C HIS A 66 -8.99 12.52 -5.93
N ILE A 67 -9.76 11.83 -5.10
CA ILE A 67 -9.21 10.72 -4.32
C ILE A 67 -9.04 9.57 -5.30
N CYS A 68 -7.80 9.33 -5.72
CA CYS A 68 -7.48 8.15 -6.52
C CYS A 68 -7.85 6.90 -5.70
N ASP A 69 -8.61 5.97 -6.28
CA ASP A 69 -8.99 4.71 -5.60
C ASP A 69 -7.78 3.90 -5.15
N SER A 70 -6.61 4.17 -5.71
CA SER A 70 -5.33 3.57 -5.32
C SER A 70 -4.70 4.17 -4.04
N HIS A 71 -5.25 5.26 -3.46
CA HIS A 71 -4.73 5.86 -2.22
C HIS A 71 -5.57 5.45 -1.01
N ARG A 72 -5.76 4.13 -0.87
CA ARG A 72 -6.53 3.51 0.22
C ARG A 72 -5.73 2.40 0.88
N LEU A 73 -6.09 2.08 2.10
CA LEU A 73 -5.58 0.92 2.80
C LEU A 73 -6.71 0.18 3.51
N ASP A 74 -6.48 -1.08 3.83
CA ASP A 74 -7.35 -1.87 4.68
C ASP A 74 -6.66 -2.11 6.02
N CYS A 75 -7.46 -2.15 7.09
CA CYS A 75 -6.99 -2.41 8.44
C CYS A 75 -7.59 -3.73 8.94
N TYR A 76 -6.76 -4.58 9.51
CA TYR A 76 -7.14 -5.85 10.14
C TYR A 76 -6.67 -5.86 11.58
N ARG A 77 -7.57 -6.17 12.51
CA ARG A 77 -7.25 -6.23 13.94
C ARG A 77 -7.96 -7.38 14.65
N PRO A 78 -7.37 -7.98 15.69
CA PRO A 78 -8.05 -8.98 16.49
C PRO A 78 -9.33 -8.41 17.11
N LYS A 79 -10.40 -9.19 17.13
CA LYS A 79 -11.65 -8.79 17.84
C LYS A 79 -11.48 -8.74 19.35
N LYS A 80 -10.68 -9.67 19.90
CA LYS A 80 -10.34 -9.69 21.33
C LYS A 80 -9.02 -8.98 21.52
N GLN A 81 -8.99 -8.02 22.43
CA GLN A 81 -7.80 -7.28 22.82
C GLN A 81 -7.79 -7.23 24.34
N ASP A 82 -6.68 -7.58 24.95
CA ASP A 82 -6.52 -7.62 26.41
C ASP A 82 -6.11 -6.24 27.00
N GLY A 83 -6.34 -5.16 26.23
CA GLY A 83 -6.02 -3.77 26.64
C GLY A 83 -4.58 -3.36 26.36
N GLU A 84 -3.71 -4.26 25.90
CA GLU A 84 -2.35 -3.94 25.48
C GLU A 84 -2.33 -3.33 24.07
N LEU A 85 -1.31 -2.49 23.80
CA LEU A 85 -1.08 -1.96 22.46
C LEU A 85 -0.63 -3.09 21.53
N LEU A 86 -1.14 -3.12 20.32
CA LEU A 86 -0.83 -4.16 19.33
C LEU A 86 0.42 -3.78 18.53
N PRO A 87 1.39 -4.69 18.36
CA PRO A 87 2.46 -4.48 17.39
C PRO A 87 1.86 -4.38 15.98
N VAL A 88 2.49 -3.55 15.13
CA VAL A 88 1.93 -3.13 13.85
C VAL A 88 2.67 -3.77 12.69
N ILE A 89 1.95 -4.23 11.68
CA ILE A 89 2.51 -4.64 10.39
C ILE A 89 1.90 -3.81 9.26
N VAL A 90 2.76 -3.21 8.43
CA VAL A 90 2.38 -2.58 7.16
C VAL A 90 2.67 -3.57 6.04
N ASN A 91 1.64 -4.05 5.36
CA ASN A 91 1.75 -4.98 4.22
C ASN A 91 1.72 -4.22 2.89
N VAL A 92 2.67 -4.55 2.02
CA VAL A 92 2.82 -4.00 0.66
C VAL A 92 2.72 -5.15 -0.34
N HIS A 93 1.67 -5.17 -1.14
CA HIS A 93 1.39 -6.28 -2.05
C HIS A 93 2.36 -6.36 -3.23
N GLY A 94 2.56 -7.58 -3.74
CA GLY A 94 3.31 -7.86 -4.96
C GLY A 94 2.52 -7.64 -6.24
N GLY A 95 3.03 -8.16 -7.34
CA GLY A 95 2.46 -8.05 -8.68
C GLY A 95 3.37 -7.33 -9.67
N GLY A 96 4.69 -7.35 -9.43
CA GLY A 96 5.71 -6.78 -10.33
C GLY A 96 5.58 -5.27 -10.51
N LEU A 97 4.94 -4.56 -9.57
CA LEU A 97 4.65 -3.11 -9.64
C LEU A 97 3.60 -2.72 -10.69
N LEU A 98 3.07 -3.67 -11.41
CA LEU A 98 2.19 -3.53 -12.56
C LEU A 98 0.79 -4.07 -12.30
N LEU A 99 0.66 -5.03 -11.41
CA LEU A 99 -0.54 -5.80 -11.09
C LEU A 99 -0.73 -5.87 -9.58
N GLY A 100 -1.86 -6.42 -9.15
CA GLY A 100 -2.15 -6.65 -7.75
C GLY A 100 -2.99 -5.54 -7.12
N SER A 101 -3.34 -5.77 -5.89
CA SER A 101 -4.07 -4.84 -5.03
C SER A 101 -3.91 -5.25 -3.56
N LYS A 102 -4.31 -4.39 -2.64
CA LYS A 102 -4.34 -4.71 -1.19
C LYS A 102 -5.15 -5.96 -0.86
N GLU A 103 -6.11 -6.33 -1.70
CA GLU A 103 -6.93 -7.54 -1.55
C GLU A 103 -6.16 -8.83 -1.87
N PHE A 104 -5.04 -8.74 -2.59
CA PHE A 104 -4.23 -9.91 -2.96
C PHE A 104 -3.71 -10.66 -1.74
N ASN A 105 -3.29 -9.94 -0.71
CA ASN A 105 -2.75 -10.48 0.54
C ASN A 105 -3.78 -10.50 1.69
N ARG A 106 -5.08 -10.39 1.40
CA ARG A 106 -6.14 -10.27 2.41
C ARG A 106 -6.07 -11.38 3.47
N LEU A 107 -6.04 -12.65 3.06
CA LEU A 107 -5.98 -13.78 3.99
C LEU A 107 -4.68 -13.77 4.81
N PHE A 108 -3.55 -13.46 4.18
CA PHE A 108 -2.26 -13.33 4.87
C PHE A 108 -2.32 -12.25 5.96
N CYS A 109 -2.85 -11.07 5.65
CA CYS A 109 -3.03 -9.99 6.62
C CYS A 109 -3.95 -10.38 7.77
N MET A 110 -5.06 -11.08 7.48
CA MET A 110 -5.96 -11.58 8.52
C MET A 110 -5.30 -12.64 9.41
N ARG A 111 -4.46 -13.53 8.84
CA ARG A 111 -3.69 -14.51 9.64
C ARG A 111 -2.65 -13.85 10.53
N LEU A 112 -1.98 -12.80 10.07
CA LEU A 112 -1.10 -12.01 10.92
C LEU A 112 -1.87 -11.33 12.06
N SER A 113 -3.08 -10.86 11.77
CA SER A 113 -3.93 -10.25 12.79
C SER A 113 -4.40 -11.28 13.85
N GLU A 114 -4.69 -12.52 13.46
CA GLU A 114 -4.97 -13.61 14.42
C GLU A 114 -3.80 -13.87 15.38
N LEU A 115 -2.57 -13.60 14.95
CA LEU A 115 -1.37 -13.71 15.77
C LEU A 115 -1.15 -12.51 16.71
N GLY A 116 -2.08 -11.55 16.73
CA GLY A 116 -2.05 -10.41 17.66
C GLY A 116 -1.48 -9.13 17.04
N PHE A 117 -1.30 -9.06 15.72
CA PHE A 117 -0.83 -7.83 15.07
C PHE A 117 -2.00 -6.95 14.61
N LEU A 118 -1.81 -5.64 14.70
CA LEU A 118 -2.59 -4.66 13.94
C LEU A 118 -1.97 -4.56 12.54
N VAL A 119 -2.71 -4.91 11.49
CA VAL A 119 -2.18 -5.02 10.14
C VAL A 119 -2.83 -4.00 9.21
N TYR A 120 -2.02 -3.25 8.46
CA TYR A 120 -2.48 -2.36 7.41
C TYR A 120 -2.00 -2.87 6.05
N SER A 121 -2.92 -3.14 5.13
CA SER A 121 -2.60 -3.51 3.74
C SER A 121 -2.76 -2.29 2.85
N VAL A 122 -1.66 -1.83 2.26
CA VAL A 122 -1.60 -0.58 1.50
C VAL A 122 -1.85 -0.85 0.03
N GLU A 123 -2.74 -0.04 -0.57
CA GLU A 123 -2.87 0.11 -2.02
C GLU A 123 -1.96 1.23 -2.49
N TYR A 124 -1.41 1.13 -3.70
CA TYR A 124 -0.58 2.15 -4.33
C TYR A 124 -0.83 2.13 -5.84
N ARG A 125 -0.56 3.25 -6.51
CA ARG A 125 -0.70 3.33 -7.98
C ARG A 125 0.23 2.35 -8.68
N LEU A 126 -0.18 1.86 -9.83
CA LEU A 126 0.54 0.85 -10.59
C LEU A 126 1.11 1.43 -11.89
N ILE A 127 2.28 0.96 -12.31
CA ILE A 127 2.84 1.26 -13.64
C ILE A 127 1.92 0.62 -14.71
N PRO A 128 1.59 1.29 -15.82
CA PRO A 128 2.18 2.52 -16.36
C PRO A 128 1.46 3.81 -15.95
N ASP A 129 0.47 3.78 -15.06
CA ASP A 129 -0.32 4.97 -14.69
C ASP A 129 0.51 5.97 -13.85
N CYS A 130 1.65 5.52 -13.33
CA CYS A 130 2.62 6.31 -12.59
C CYS A 130 4.04 5.76 -12.82
N SER A 131 5.05 6.46 -12.31
CA SER A 131 6.43 5.97 -12.26
C SER A 131 6.71 5.16 -11.00
N PHE A 132 7.84 4.43 -10.96
CA PHE A 132 8.28 3.72 -9.76
C PHE A 132 8.47 4.66 -8.55
N PHE A 133 8.98 5.86 -8.75
CA PHE A 133 9.16 6.80 -7.65
C PHE A 133 7.85 7.44 -7.19
N ASP A 134 6.83 7.51 -8.05
CA ASP A 134 5.48 7.86 -7.61
C ASP A 134 4.89 6.78 -6.69
N GLN A 135 5.18 5.48 -6.95
CA GLN A 135 4.80 4.40 -6.04
C GLN A 135 5.53 4.50 -4.69
N CYS A 136 6.82 4.86 -4.70
CA CYS A 136 7.56 5.15 -3.45
C CYS A 136 6.93 6.31 -2.68
N GLN A 137 6.47 7.36 -3.38
CA GLN A 137 5.79 8.49 -2.76
C GLN A 137 4.43 8.07 -2.18
N ASP A 138 3.65 7.27 -2.89
CA ASP A 138 2.37 6.75 -2.40
C ASP A 138 2.57 5.97 -1.09
N LEU A 139 3.57 5.09 -1.05
CA LEU A 139 3.88 4.32 0.16
C LEU A 139 4.38 5.20 1.30
N ALA A 140 5.20 6.22 1.01
CA ALA A 140 5.64 7.20 2.01
C ALA A 140 4.46 7.99 2.59
N CYS A 141 3.50 8.40 1.75
CA CYS A 141 2.27 9.07 2.19
C CYS A 141 1.40 8.16 3.06
N ALA A 142 1.26 6.88 2.69
CA ALA A 142 0.55 5.91 3.52
C ALA A 142 1.22 5.73 4.89
N MET A 143 2.55 5.64 4.93
CA MET A 143 3.30 5.54 6.18
C MET A 143 3.14 6.81 7.06
N ASP A 144 3.13 8.01 6.48
CA ASP A 144 2.90 9.24 7.24
C ASP A 144 1.48 9.34 7.79
N PHE A 145 0.47 8.91 7.03
CA PHE A 145 -0.91 8.77 7.53
C PHE A 145 -0.96 7.81 8.72
N LEU A 146 -0.25 6.68 8.64
CA LEU A 146 -0.23 5.67 9.70
C LEU A 146 0.38 6.16 11.00
N LYS A 147 1.25 7.17 11.03
CA LYS A 147 1.80 7.77 12.26
C LYS A 147 0.71 8.27 13.22
N THR A 148 -0.37 8.80 12.69
CA THR A 148 -1.50 9.26 13.50
C THR A 148 -2.56 8.18 13.67
N ARG A 149 -2.73 7.36 12.67
CA ARG A 149 -3.78 6.33 12.64
C ARG A 149 -3.51 5.18 13.60
N ILE A 150 -2.28 4.71 13.70
CA ILE A 150 -1.86 3.59 14.55
C ILE A 150 -2.31 3.79 16.00
N SER A 151 -2.05 4.96 16.58
CA SER A 151 -2.46 5.27 17.96
C SER A 151 -3.98 5.26 18.15
N SER A 152 -4.73 5.71 17.14
CA SER A 152 -6.20 5.70 17.19
C SER A 152 -6.79 4.29 17.10
N ASP A 153 -6.06 3.36 16.49
CA ASP A 153 -6.46 1.95 16.33
C ASP A 153 -5.87 1.03 17.42
N ASN A 154 -5.36 1.60 18.52
CA ASN A 154 -4.70 0.87 19.62
C ASN A 154 -3.42 0.13 19.20
N GLY A 155 -2.69 0.67 18.24
CA GLY A 155 -1.40 0.14 17.80
C GLY A 155 -0.22 0.76 18.54
N ASP A 156 0.87 0.02 18.62
CA ASP A 156 2.12 0.43 19.23
C ASP A 156 3.08 1.03 18.19
N LEU A 157 3.26 2.35 18.23
CA LEU A 157 4.19 3.07 17.35
C LEU A 157 5.67 2.72 17.59
N SER A 158 6.00 2.10 18.74
CA SER A 158 7.37 1.65 19.02
C SER A 158 7.70 0.28 18.42
N HIS A 159 6.67 -0.46 17.97
CA HIS A 159 6.78 -1.78 17.37
C HIS A 159 6.08 -1.84 16.01
N VAL A 160 6.62 -1.12 15.02
CA VAL A 160 6.11 -1.09 13.65
C VAL A 160 7.04 -1.88 12.74
N TYR A 161 6.48 -2.84 12.04
CA TYR A 161 7.16 -3.69 11.06
C TYR A 161 6.52 -3.50 9.68
N ALA A 162 7.24 -3.82 8.63
CA ALA A 162 6.66 -3.82 7.30
C ALA A 162 7.01 -5.11 6.56
N VAL A 163 6.07 -5.63 5.79
CA VAL A 163 6.25 -6.84 4.98
C VAL A 163 5.82 -6.58 3.55
N GLY A 164 6.61 -7.05 2.61
CA GLY A 164 6.28 -6.98 1.18
C GLY A 164 6.64 -8.27 0.47
N ASP A 165 5.87 -8.64 -0.53
CA ASP A 165 6.14 -9.77 -1.39
C ASP A 165 6.51 -9.34 -2.81
N SER A 166 7.47 -10.00 -3.46
CA SER A 166 7.86 -9.78 -4.85
C SER A 166 8.11 -8.29 -5.18
N GLY A 167 7.34 -7.70 -6.10
CA GLY A 167 7.40 -6.26 -6.42
C GLY A 167 7.13 -5.36 -5.21
N GLY A 168 6.26 -5.76 -4.28
CA GLY A 168 6.02 -5.05 -3.03
C GLY A 168 7.24 -5.05 -2.10
N ALA A 169 8.00 -6.15 -2.07
CA ALA A 169 9.27 -6.20 -1.33
C ALA A 169 10.31 -5.24 -1.92
N CYS A 170 10.40 -5.17 -3.25
CA CYS A 170 11.25 -4.22 -3.95
C CYS A 170 10.85 -2.77 -3.61
N LEU A 171 9.57 -2.42 -3.76
CA LEU A 171 9.06 -1.09 -3.46
C LEU A 171 9.32 -0.69 -2.01
N LEU A 172 9.05 -1.60 -1.06
CA LEU A 172 9.28 -1.39 0.36
C LEU A 172 10.77 -1.13 0.67
N THR A 173 11.67 -1.91 0.07
CA THR A 173 13.12 -1.75 0.24
C THR A 173 13.59 -0.37 -0.23
N TYR A 174 13.16 0.07 -1.42
CA TYR A 174 13.52 1.38 -1.94
C TYR A 174 12.93 2.51 -1.10
N THR A 175 11.65 2.42 -0.71
CA THR A 175 11.00 3.44 0.12
C THR A 175 11.70 3.58 1.48
N ALA A 176 12.07 2.47 2.13
CA ALA A 176 12.82 2.48 3.38
C ALA A 176 14.24 3.05 3.20
N ALA A 177 14.92 2.71 2.11
CA ALA A 177 16.26 3.26 1.82
C ALA A 177 16.23 4.77 1.62
N LEU A 178 15.19 5.31 0.98
CA LEU A 178 15.03 6.76 0.77
C LEU A 178 14.86 7.53 2.08
N GLN A 179 14.34 6.92 3.16
CA GLN A 179 14.28 7.54 4.50
C GLN A 179 15.67 7.89 5.04
N HIS A 180 16.70 7.11 4.66
CA HIS A 180 18.08 7.26 5.16
C HIS A 180 19.03 7.87 4.13
N ALA A 181 18.55 8.24 2.95
CA ALA A 181 19.35 8.76 1.84
C ALA A 181 18.78 10.07 1.27
N PRO A 182 18.92 11.22 1.96
CA PRO A 182 18.28 12.49 1.56
C PRO A 182 18.63 12.95 0.15
N ALA A 183 19.88 12.72 -0.31
CA ALA A 183 20.29 13.07 -1.67
C ALA A 183 19.57 12.22 -2.72
N ALA A 184 19.39 10.91 -2.46
CA ALA A 184 18.65 10.02 -3.33
C ALA A 184 17.15 10.36 -3.33
N ALA A 185 16.55 10.64 -2.17
CA ALA A 185 15.17 11.06 -2.04
C ALA A 185 14.90 12.34 -2.85
N LYS A 186 15.78 13.33 -2.75
CA LYS A 186 15.70 14.56 -3.54
C LYS A 186 15.80 14.30 -5.04
N ALA A 187 16.73 13.44 -5.48
CA ALA A 187 16.89 13.09 -6.88
C ALA A 187 15.67 12.33 -7.43
N ALA A 188 15.09 11.45 -6.62
CA ALA A 188 13.86 10.70 -6.92
C ALA A 188 12.59 11.57 -6.82
N LYS A 189 12.69 12.79 -6.29
CA LYS A 189 11.55 13.67 -5.97
C LYS A 189 10.55 13.03 -5.00
N VAL A 190 11.02 12.21 -4.10
CA VAL A 190 10.22 11.56 -3.06
C VAL A 190 10.43 12.29 -1.74
N THR A 191 9.33 12.59 -1.06
CA THR A 191 9.34 13.08 0.33
C THR A 191 9.24 11.86 1.25
N PRO A 192 10.33 11.44 1.92
CA PRO A 192 10.30 10.24 2.75
C PRO A 192 9.39 10.42 3.96
N SER A 193 8.73 9.34 4.36
CA SER A 193 8.01 9.30 5.65
C SER A 193 9.00 9.33 6.82
N SER A 194 8.55 9.83 7.95
CA SER A 194 9.28 9.75 9.22
C SER A 194 8.76 8.63 10.13
N LEU A 195 7.87 7.76 9.67
CA LEU A 195 7.46 6.57 10.42
C LEU A 195 8.67 5.64 10.58
N HIS A 196 9.03 5.34 11.83
CA HIS A 196 10.10 4.39 12.12
C HIS A 196 9.63 2.96 11.86
N ILE A 197 10.38 2.20 11.07
CA ILE A 197 10.16 0.78 10.80
C ILE A 197 11.26 -0.01 11.50
N ASN A 198 10.86 -0.88 12.44
CA ASN A 198 11.80 -1.67 13.27
C ASN A 198 12.45 -2.82 12.47
N ALA A 199 11.70 -3.45 11.56
CA ALA A 199 12.23 -4.49 10.70
C ALA A 199 11.40 -4.64 9.42
N LEU A 200 12.03 -5.17 8.37
CA LEU A 200 11.42 -5.50 7.08
C LEU A 200 11.36 -7.01 6.89
N GLY A 201 10.19 -7.51 6.51
CA GLY A 201 9.99 -8.87 6.01
C GLY A 201 9.90 -8.83 4.48
N LEU A 202 10.91 -9.38 3.78
CA LEU A 202 10.97 -9.37 2.32
C LEU A 202 10.75 -10.79 1.80
N ILE A 203 9.59 -11.03 1.19
CA ILE A 203 9.19 -12.36 0.68
C ILE A 203 9.42 -12.37 -0.83
N SER A 204 10.27 -13.29 -1.30
CA SER A 204 10.60 -13.43 -2.74
C SER A 204 10.94 -12.09 -3.40
N GLY A 205 11.68 -11.24 -2.71
CA GLY A 205 12.15 -9.95 -3.24
C GLY A 205 13.01 -10.16 -4.50
N MET A 206 12.84 -9.26 -5.47
CA MET A 206 13.65 -9.22 -6.68
C MET A 206 14.96 -8.49 -6.43
#